data_229a00d05c14b2b141228d7763f6dd56
#
_entry.id   229a00d05c14b2b141228d7763f6dd56
#
_cell.length_a   1.000
_cell.length_b   1.000
_cell.length_c   1.000
_cell.angle_alpha   90.00
_cell.angle_beta   90.00
_cell.angle_gamma   90.00
#
_symmetry.space_group_name_H-M   'P 1'
#
loop_
_entity.id
_entity.type
_entity.pdbx_description
1 polymer ?
#
loop_
_entity_poly.entity_id
_entity_poly.type
_entity_poly.pdbx_seq_one_letter_code
_entity_poly.pdbx_strand_id
1 'polypeptide(L)'
;MNRGKGLRKRRPIALVPVLTAAFLASCSTSPMTSNVLPDTHEEAETPPAFLDFCGRFPDQCAIKPGTPTRLALDDRTWQRLSAVNHAVNTAIKPESDEDHYGREEFWTIPTDGYGDCEDYALTKRKELLDAGFPESALRLAVVYSIKTALHAVLTVSTDKGDLVLDNASNEIVVWNATDYTWIMVQDKANPLVWDSLRPASAHWGSMGGRARVSVTNLLTDPDGK
;
A
#
# COMPACT_ATOMS: atom_id res chain seq x y z
N MET A 1 23.58 -56.75 86.84
CA MET A 1 22.35 -56.50 86.06
C MET A 1 22.19 -55.00 85.89
N ASN A 2 22.52 -54.45 84.72
CA ASN A 2 22.28 -53.11 84.47
C ASN A 2 22.07 -52.87 82.94
N ARG A 3 20.84 -52.51 82.58
CA ARG A 3 20.44 -52.38 81.18
C ARG A 3 20.73 -50.93 80.71
N GLY A 4 21.66 -50.79 79.82
CA GLY A 4 21.92 -49.52 79.15
C GLY A 4 20.83 -49.19 78.16
N LYS A 5 20.17 -48.01 78.34
CA LYS A 5 19.24 -47.47 77.40
C LYS A 5 20.00 -46.67 76.32
N GLY A 6 19.97 -47.19 75.08
CA GLY A 6 20.54 -46.49 73.93
C GLY A 6 19.67 -45.29 73.50
N LEU A 7 20.26 -44.11 73.54
CA LEU A 7 19.67 -42.89 73.01
C LEU A 7 19.81 -42.86 71.46
N ARG A 8 18.67 -42.98 70.77
CA ARG A 8 18.66 -42.75 69.30
C ARG A 8 18.77 -41.26 69.03
N LYS A 9 19.87 -40.84 68.44
CA LYS A 9 20.03 -39.49 67.85
C LYS A 9 19.13 -39.37 66.61
N ARG A 10 18.18 -38.46 66.70
CA ARG A 10 17.38 -38.03 65.53
C ARG A 10 18.24 -37.11 64.67
N ARG A 11 18.37 -37.44 63.38
CA ARG A 11 19.03 -36.59 62.39
C ARG A 11 18.07 -35.47 61.96
N PRO A 12 18.55 -34.22 61.80
CA PRO A 12 17.70 -33.13 61.29
C PRO A 12 17.42 -33.34 59.80
N ILE A 13 16.12 -33.24 59.45
CA ILE A 13 15.66 -33.21 58.07
C ILE A 13 15.99 -31.81 57.53
N ALA A 14 16.91 -31.72 56.58
CA ALA A 14 17.16 -30.49 55.87
C ALA A 14 16.03 -30.24 54.85
N LEU A 15 15.25 -29.15 55.10
CA LEU A 15 14.32 -28.62 54.11
C LEU A 15 15.11 -27.99 52.97
N VAL A 16 15.04 -28.56 51.79
CA VAL A 16 15.53 -27.92 50.57
C VAL A 16 14.41 -27.01 50.02
N PRO A 17 14.64 -25.71 49.88
CA PRO A 17 13.65 -24.84 49.23
C PRO A 17 13.59 -25.13 47.75
N VAL A 18 12.41 -25.60 47.29
CA VAL A 18 12.12 -25.70 45.85
C VAL A 18 11.84 -24.30 45.33
N LEU A 19 12.81 -23.72 44.61
CA LEU A 19 12.61 -22.50 43.84
C LEU A 19 11.75 -22.87 42.61
N THR A 20 10.47 -22.55 42.65
CA THR A 20 9.60 -22.57 41.49
C THR A 20 9.93 -21.35 40.62
N ALA A 21 10.72 -21.54 39.57
CA ALA A 21 10.89 -20.55 38.51
C ALA A 21 9.60 -20.41 37.71
N ALA A 22 8.85 -19.34 37.95
CA ALA A 22 7.70 -18.98 37.11
C ALA A 22 8.23 -18.48 35.76
N PHE A 23 8.11 -19.31 34.72
CA PHE A 23 8.30 -18.89 33.34
C PHE A 23 7.14 -17.98 32.93
N LEU A 24 7.37 -16.67 32.94
CA LEU A 24 6.48 -15.71 32.28
C LEU A 24 6.64 -15.92 30.77
N ALA A 25 5.72 -16.67 30.16
CA ALA A 25 5.58 -16.73 28.71
C ALA A 25 5.13 -15.35 28.23
N SER A 26 6.09 -14.50 27.79
CA SER A 26 5.79 -13.32 27.00
C SER A 26 5.17 -13.75 25.68
N CYS A 27 3.84 -13.70 25.57
CA CYS A 27 3.18 -13.71 24.28
C CYS A 27 3.59 -12.44 23.54
N SER A 28 4.62 -12.53 22.70
CA SER A 28 4.90 -11.51 21.68
C SER A 28 3.77 -11.61 20.64
N THR A 29 2.74 -10.79 20.81
CA THR A 29 1.79 -10.54 19.72
C THR A 29 2.54 -9.70 18.69
N SER A 30 3.03 -10.33 17.62
CA SER A 30 3.46 -9.59 16.43
C SER A 30 2.27 -8.73 15.99
N PRO A 31 2.47 -7.43 15.71
CA PRO A 31 1.39 -6.61 15.18
C PRO A 31 0.94 -7.27 13.87
N MET A 32 -0.30 -7.74 13.82
CA MET A 32 -0.91 -8.21 12.58
C MET A 32 -1.02 -6.99 11.68
N THR A 33 -0.22 -6.92 10.63
CA THR A 33 -0.32 -5.87 9.62
C THR A 33 -1.70 -5.97 8.97
N SER A 34 -2.48 -4.91 9.08
CA SER A 34 -3.83 -4.86 8.51
C SER A 34 -3.77 -5.02 6.99
N ASN A 35 -4.65 -5.82 6.40
CA ASN A 35 -4.83 -5.91 4.95
C ASN A 35 -5.51 -4.64 4.38
N VAL A 36 -5.89 -3.70 5.23
CA VAL A 36 -6.50 -2.42 4.85
C VAL A 36 -5.44 -1.34 4.96
N LEU A 37 -5.30 -0.53 3.90
CA LEU A 37 -4.47 0.66 3.90
C LEU A 37 -4.87 1.59 5.07
N PRO A 38 -3.90 2.11 5.81
CA PRO A 38 -4.20 3.01 6.91
C PRO A 38 -4.89 4.28 6.41
N ASP A 39 -5.81 4.79 7.19
CA ASP A 39 -6.47 6.08 7.01
C ASP A 39 -5.73 7.09 7.90
N THR A 40 -4.78 7.79 7.34
CA THR A 40 -3.87 8.64 8.12
C THR A 40 -4.44 10.02 8.38
N HIS A 41 -5.35 10.48 7.51
CA HIS A 41 -5.87 11.85 7.49
C HIS A 41 -4.75 12.93 7.47
N GLU A 42 -3.54 12.55 7.06
CA GLU A 42 -2.44 13.47 6.80
C GLU A 42 -2.44 13.79 5.31
N GLU A 43 -2.85 15.01 4.96
CA GLU A 43 -2.95 15.44 3.58
C GLU A 43 -1.56 15.48 2.92
N ALA A 44 -1.45 14.86 1.74
CA ALA A 44 -0.31 14.97 0.85
C ALA A 44 -0.62 15.94 -0.28
N GLU A 45 0.41 16.53 -0.87
CA GLU A 45 0.24 17.36 -2.06
C GLU A 45 -0.23 16.49 -3.23
N THR A 46 -1.33 16.88 -3.86
CA THR A 46 -1.87 16.22 -5.04
C THR A 46 -0.87 16.32 -6.20
N PRO A 47 -0.51 15.22 -6.88
CA PRO A 47 0.41 15.28 -8.01
C PRO A 47 -0.05 16.28 -9.07
N PRO A 48 0.78 17.26 -9.49
CA PRO A 48 0.40 18.26 -10.48
C PRO A 48 -0.03 17.65 -11.83
N ALA A 49 0.62 16.57 -12.26
CA ALA A 49 0.26 15.85 -13.47
C ALA A 49 -1.12 15.18 -13.38
N PHE A 50 -1.54 14.74 -12.18
CA PHE A 50 -2.91 14.27 -11.95
C PHE A 50 -3.93 15.42 -12.02
N LEU A 51 -3.61 16.61 -11.52
CA LEU A 51 -4.50 17.76 -11.66
C LEU A 51 -4.65 18.17 -13.14
N ASP A 52 -3.56 18.12 -13.92
CA ASP A 52 -3.59 18.34 -15.37
C ASP A 52 -4.44 17.28 -16.08
N PHE A 53 -4.32 16.01 -15.69
CA PHE A 53 -5.20 14.92 -16.14
C PHE A 53 -6.67 15.24 -15.86
N CYS A 54 -7.00 15.67 -14.65
CA CYS A 54 -8.37 16.03 -14.29
C CYS A 54 -8.92 17.18 -15.10
N GLY A 55 -8.07 18.15 -15.48
CA GLY A 55 -8.45 19.22 -16.39
C GLY A 55 -8.85 18.73 -17.78
N ARG A 56 -8.20 17.66 -18.27
CA ARG A 56 -8.48 17.04 -19.57
C ARG A 56 -9.61 15.99 -19.52
N PHE A 57 -9.76 15.33 -18.38
CA PHE A 57 -10.72 14.23 -18.14
C PHE A 57 -11.57 14.50 -16.89
N PRO A 58 -12.40 15.57 -16.87
CA PRO A 58 -13.11 15.97 -15.65
C PRO A 58 -14.04 14.89 -15.08
N ASP A 59 -14.63 14.06 -15.94
CA ASP A 59 -15.51 12.95 -15.51
C ASP A 59 -14.77 11.87 -14.73
N GLN A 60 -13.44 11.75 -14.91
CA GLN A 60 -12.60 10.81 -14.18
C GLN A 60 -12.22 11.29 -12.77
N CYS A 61 -12.44 12.59 -12.50
CA CYS A 61 -12.07 13.23 -11.23
C CYS A 61 -13.28 13.87 -10.52
N ALA A 62 -14.49 13.64 -11.04
CA ALA A 62 -15.70 14.19 -10.45
C ALA A 62 -15.95 13.60 -9.07
N ILE A 63 -16.16 14.47 -8.06
CA ILE A 63 -16.57 14.04 -6.72
C ILE A 63 -17.99 13.50 -6.82
N LYS A 64 -18.17 12.19 -6.59
CA LYS A 64 -19.48 11.56 -6.59
C LYS A 64 -20.00 11.44 -5.15
N PRO A 65 -21.19 11.98 -4.85
CA PRO A 65 -21.80 11.81 -3.53
C PRO A 65 -21.99 10.33 -3.20
N GLY A 66 -21.54 9.91 -2.03
CA GLY A 66 -21.72 8.54 -1.58
C GLY A 66 -20.89 8.25 -0.33
N THR A 67 -21.24 7.16 0.33
CA THR A 67 -20.42 6.64 1.42
C THR A 67 -19.28 5.83 0.82
N PRO A 68 -18.04 5.95 1.31
CA PRO A 68 -16.94 5.10 0.91
C PRO A 68 -17.33 3.62 1.01
N THR A 69 -17.17 2.90 -0.09
CA THR A 69 -17.64 1.52 -0.22
C THR A 69 -16.45 0.57 -0.30
N ARG A 70 -16.55 -0.55 0.39
CA ARG A 70 -15.68 -1.71 0.20
C ARG A 70 -16.45 -2.76 -0.59
N LEU A 71 -15.81 -3.29 -1.64
CA LEU A 71 -16.41 -4.32 -2.49
C LEU A 71 -16.44 -5.67 -1.76
N ALA A 72 -17.50 -6.44 -1.94
CA ALA A 72 -17.47 -7.86 -1.61
C ALA A 72 -16.52 -8.55 -2.61
N LEU A 73 -15.46 -9.19 -2.11
CA LEU A 73 -14.51 -9.95 -2.92
C LEU A 73 -15.02 -11.37 -3.11
N ASP A 74 -16.04 -11.51 -3.96
CA ASP A 74 -16.55 -12.80 -4.46
C ASP A 74 -15.83 -13.22 -5.76
N ASP A 75 -16.15 -14.42 -6.27
CA ASP A 75 -15.54 -14.96 -7.48
C ASP A 75 -15.79 -14.06 -8.71
N ARG A 76 -16.94 -13.41 -8.81
CA ARG A 76 -17.26 -12.50 -9.92
C ARG A 76 -16.39 -11.25 -9.87
N THR A 77 -16.30 -10.63 -8.70
CA THR A 77 -15.45 -9.46 -8.46
C THR A 77 -14.00 -9.79 -8.77
N TRP A 78 -13.50 -10.91 -8.22
CA TRP A 78 -12.14 -11.37 -8.48
C TRP A 78 -11.85 -11.60 -9.96
N GLN A 79 -12.74 -12.30 -10.68
CA GLN A 79 -12.60 -12.55 -12.11
C GLN A 79 -12.58 -11.24 -12.91
N ARG A 80 -13.41 -10.26 -12.55
CA ARG A 80 -13.43 -8.95 -13.22
C ARG A 80 -12.13 -8.17 -12.99
N LEU A 81 -11.66 -8.09 -11.74
CA LEU A 81 -10.39 -7.43 -11.41
C LEU A 81 -9.22 -8.08 -12.17
N SER A 82 -9.14 -9.40 -12.15
CA SER A 82 -8.09 -10.17 -12.84
C SER A 82 -8.14 -9.96 -14.35
N ALA A 83 -9.34 -9.97 -14.93
CA ALA A 83 -9.52 -9.76 -16.38
C ALA A 83 -9.08 -8.36 -16.80
N VAL A 84 -9.47 -7.31 -16.07
CA VAL A 84 -9.07 -5.93 -16.36
C VAL A 84 -7.57 -5.75 -16.18
N ASN A 85 -6.99 -6.23 -15.06
CA ASN A 85 -5.56 -6.13 -14.83
C ASN A 85 -4.75 -6.75 -15.98
N HIS A 86 -5.09 -7.98 -16.35
CA HIS A 86 -4.41 -8.68 -17.44
C HIS A 86 -4.63 -8.02 -18.81
N ALA A 87 -5.87 -7.60 -19.12
CA ALA A 87 -6.19 -6.99 -20.41
C ALA A 87 -5.42 -5.68 -20.62
N VAL A 88 -5.41 -4.79 -19.63
CA VAL A 88 -4.70 -3.52 -19.70
C VAL A 88 -3.19 -3.74 -19.76
N ASN A 89 -2.63 -4.65 -18.93
CA ASN A 89 -1.20 -4.98 -18.96
C ASN A 89 -0.76 -5.57 -20.30
N THR A 90 -1.68 -6.17 -21.04
CA THR A 90 -1.39 -6.72 -22.38
C THR A 90 -1.56 -5.69 -23.50
N ALA A 91 -2.53 -4.78 -23.34
CA ALA A 91 -2.90 -3.82 -24.40
C ALA A 91 -1.95 -2.63 -24.47
N ILE A 92 -1.45 -2.15 -23.34
CA ILE A 92 -0.51 -1.03 -23.28
C ILE A 92 0.92 -1.58 -23.32
N LYS A 93 1.76 -0.94 -24.12
CA LYS A 93 3.21 -1.20 -24.20
C LYS A 93 3.94 -0.14 -23.37
N PRO A 94 4.96 -0.53 -22.58
CA PRO A 94 5.68 0.42 -21.75
C PRO A 94 6.45 1.43 -22.60
N GLU A 95 6.19 2.69 -22.37
CA GLU A 95 6.92 3.83 -22.92
C GLU A 95 6.84 4.97 -21.90
N SER A 96 7.98 5.62 -21.64
CA SER A 96 8.01 6.72 -20.69
C SER A 96 7.37 7.97 -21.27
N ASP A 97 6.81 8.83 -20.44
CA ASP A 97 6.25 10.10 -20.85
C ASP A 97 7.28 11.01 -21.56
N GLU A 98 8.54 10.97 -21.09
CA GLU A 98 9.62 11.74 -21.72
C GLU A 98 9.85 11.28 -23.18
N ASP A 99 9.89 9.96 -23.43
CA ASP A 99 10.10 9.42 -24.77
C ASP A 99 8.86 9.63 -25.66
N HIS A 100 7.65 9.53 -25.09
CA HIS A 100 6.41 9.54 -25.83
C HIS A 100 5.88 10.97 -26.08
N TYR A 101 5.89 11.83 -25.02
CA TYR A 101 5.29 13.16 -25.06
C TYR A 101 6.31 14.30 -24.92
N GLY A 102 7.61 14.00 -24.67
CA GLY A 102 8.64 15.00 -24.39
C GLY A 102 8.42 15.75 -23.08
N ARG A 103 7.83 15.08 -22.09
CA ARG A 103 7.53 15.59 -20.75
C ARG A 103 7.88 14.54 -19.72
N GLU A 104 8.31 14.92 -18.52
CA GLU A 104 8.64 13.96 -17.46
C GLU A 104 7.42 13.23 -16.90
N GLU A 105 6.25 13.90 -16.87
CA GLU A 105 4.99 13.39 -16.32
C GLU A 105 3.79 13.89 -17.16
N PHE A 106 3.03 12.97 -17.74
CA PHE A 106 1.84 13.28 -18.54
C PHE A 106 0.74 12.25 -18.37
N TRP A 107 0.18 12.18 -17.20
CA TRP A 107 -0.88 11.24 -16.83
C TRP A 107 -2.04 11.25 -17.81
N THR A 108 -2.31 10.15 -18.49
CA THR A 108 -3.36 10.07 -19.50
C THR A 108 -4.02 8.69 -19.54
N ILE A 109 -5.05 8.54 -20.37
CA ILE A 109 -5.59 7.25 -20.79
C ILE A 109 -5.16 7.09 -22.25
N PRO A 110 -4.14 6.28 -22.53
CA PRO A 110 -3.55 6.21 -23.86
C PRO A 110 -4.52 5.63 -24.88
N THR A 111 -4.56 6.23 -26.07
CA THR A 111 -5.40 5.78 -27.18
C THR A 111 -4.62 5.09 -28.29
N ASP A 112 -3.29 5.16 -28.23
CA ASP A 112 -2.36 4.57 -29.20
C ASP A 112 -1.69 3.28 -28.71
N GLY A 113 -1.93 2.93 -27.42
CA GLY A 113 -1.47 1.68 -26.81
C GLY A 113 -0.05 1.76 -26.24
N TYR A 114 0.47 2.96 -25.95
CA TYR A 114 1.74 3.19 -25.26
C TYR A 114 1.51 4.03 -23.99
N GLY A 115 2.31 3.81 -22.95
CA GLY A 115 2.23 4.56 -21.71
C GLY A 115 3.07 3.97 -20.59
N ASP A 116 3.15 4.64 -19.47
CA ASP A 116 3.88 4.19 -18.30
C ASP A 116 2.95 3.90 -17.10
N CYS A 117 3.47 3.86 -15.87
CA CYS A 117 2.77 3.22 -14.75
C CYS A 117 1.40 3.85 -14.43
N GLU A 118 1.29 5.17 -14.44
CA GLU A 118 0.03 5.88 -14.14
C GLU A 118 -1.01 5.70 -15.25
N ASP A 119 -0.59 5.62 -16.50
CA ASP A 119 -1.47 5.39 -17.65
C ASP A 119 -2.16 4.03 -17.56
N TYR A 120 -1.40 3.00 -17.13
CA TYR A 120 -1.99 1.70 -16.84
C TYR A 120 -2.97 1.79 -15.66
N ALA A 121 -2.60 2.49 -14.58
CA ALA A 121 -3.45 2.60 -13.40
C ALA A 121 -4.74 3.35 -13.72
N LEU A 122 -4.68 4.46 -14.46
CA LEU A 122 -5.82 5.25 -14.93
C LEU A 122 -6.71 4.46 -15.88
N THR A 123 -6.12 3.71 -16.83
CA THR A 123 -6.88 2.87 -17.75
C THR A 123 -7.63 1.76 -17.01
N LYS A 124 -6.97 1.05 -16.08
CA LYS A 124 -7.64 0.04 -15.24
C LYS A 124 -8.77 0.65 -14.43
N ARG A 125 -8.55 1.82 -13.82
CA ARG A 125 -9.57 2.55 -13.07
C ARG A 125 -10.77 2.86 -13.96
N LYS A 126 -10.55 3.42 -15.14
CA LYS A 126 -11.61 3.72 -16.11
C LYS A 126 -12.40 2.48 -16.51
N GLU A 127 -11.73 1.39 -16.88
CA GLU A 127 -12.36 0.11 -17.25
C GLU A 127 -13.27 -0.44 -16.13
N LEU A 128 -12.81 -0.33 -14.88
CA LEU A 128 -13.59 -0.78 -13.73
C LEU A 128 -14.77 0.15 -13.44
N LEU A 129 -14.60 1.48 -13.58
CA LEU A 129 -15.69 2.44 -13.48
C LEU A 129 -16.76 2.18 -14.53
N ASP A 130 -16.37 1.94 -15.78
CA ASP A 130 -17.28 1.60 -16.89
C ASP A 130 -18.00 0.26 -16.64
N ALA A 131 -17.38 -0.66 -15.92
CA ALA A 131 -17.97 -1.91 -15.47
C ALA A 131 -18.90 -1.77 -14.25
N GLY A 132 -19.10 -0.54 -13.74
CA GLY A 132 -20.02 -0.23 -12.64
C GLY A 132 -19.41 -0.37 -11.25
N PHE A 133 -18.10 -0.47 -11.12
CA PHE A 133 -17.43 -0.44 -9.81
C PHE A 133 -17.55 0.95 -9.18
N PRO A 134 -17.78 1.05 -7.85
CA PRO A 134 -17.87 2.34 -7.19
C PRO A 134 -16.51 3.04 -7.16
N GLU A 135 -16.50 4.32 -7.47
CA GLU A 135 -15.29 5.14 -7.53
C GLU A 135 -14.54 5.14 -6.19
N SER A 136 -15.26 5.22 -5.08
CA SER A 136 -14.69 5.23 -3.74
C SER A 136 -13.90 3.96 -3.38
N ALA A 137 -14.08 2.87 -4.13
CA ALA A 137 -13.31 1.65 -3.97
C ALA A 137 -12.05 1.61 -4.86
N LEU A 138 -11.91 2.53 -5.83
CA LEU A 138 -10.86 2.55 -6.84
C LEU A 138 -9.96 3.77 -6.65
N ARG A 139 -8.83 3.60 -5.98
CA ARG A 139 -7.95 4.69 -5.59
C ARG A 139 -6.58 4.53 -6.23
N LEU A 140 -6.08 5.59 -6.85
CA LEU A 140 -4.69 5.66 -7.28
C LEU A 140 -3.79 5.80 -6.05
N ALA A 141 -2.62 5.20 -6.11
CA ALA A 141 -1.59 5.34 -5.08
C ALA A 141 -0.22 5.53 -5.72
N VAL A 142 0.62 6.32 -5.06
CA VAL A 142 2.02 6.47 -5.41
C VAL A 142 2.85 5.68 -4.39
N VAL A 143 3.72 4.86 -4.91
CA VAL A 143 4.62 4.00 -4.15
C VAL A 143 6.06 4.18 -4.65
N TYR A 144 7.03 3.67 -3.88
CA TYR A 144 8.42 3.59 -4.29
C TYR A 144 8.88 2.14 -4.27
N SER A 145 9.60 1.75 -5.29
CA SER A 145 10.31 0.48 -5.35
C SER A 145 11.75 0.69 -5.79
N ILE A 146 12.65 -0.22 -5.36
CA ILE A 146 14.06 -0.19 -5.81
C ILE A 146 14.17 -0.42 -7.32
N LYS A 147 13.20 -1.08 -7.93
CA LYS A 147 13.21 -1.45 -9.34
C LYS A 147 12.70 -0.34 -10.26
N THR A 148 11.68 0.38 -9.82
CA THR A 148 10.94 1.34 -10.66
C THR A 148 11.09 2.79 -10.20
N ALA A 149 11.75 3.05 -9.06
CA ALA A 149 11.74 4.34 -8.36
C ALA A 149 10.30 4.72 -7.94
N LEU A 150 9.82 5.93 -8.25
CA LEU A 150 8.41 6.29 -8.07
C LEU A 150 7.56 5.46 -9.04
N HIS A 151 6.39 5.05 -8.56
CA HIS A 151 5.52 4.15 -9.30
C HIS A 151 4.06 4.38 -8.91
N ALA A 152 3.18 4.39 -9.89
CA ALA A 152 1.76 4.53 -9.67
C ALA A 152 1.05 3.18 -9.83
N VAL A 153 0.13 2.90 -8.90
CA VAL A 153 -0.69 1.68 -8.94
C VAL A 153 -2.15 2.00 -8.66
N LEU A 154 -3.05 1.14 -9.11
CA LEU A 154 -4.45 1.18 -8.72
C LEU A 154 -4.67 0.30 -7.49
N THR A 155 -5.25 0.85 -6.44
CA THR A 155 -5.74 0.07 -5.29
C THR A 155 -7.25 -0.12 -5.37
N VAL A 156 -7.71 -1.29 -4.93
CA VAL A 156 -9.14 -1.66 -4.90
C VAL A 156 -9.54 -2.06 -3.49
N SER A 157 -10.42 -1.27 -2.88
CA SER A 157 -10.89 -1.53 -1.51
C SER A 157 -11.92 -2.64 -1.47
N THR A 158 -11.60 -3.75 -0.79
CA THR A 158 -12.49 -4.92 -0.65
C THR A 158 -12.70 -5.31 0.82
N ASP A 159 -13.70 -6.14 1.08
CA ASP A 159 -13.97 -6.71 2.40
C ASP A 159 -12.85 -7.65 2.90
N LYS A 160 -11.92 -8.06 2.02
CA LYS A 160 -10.74 -8.90 2.34
C LYS A 160 -9.45 -8.08 2.49
N GLY A 161 -9.49 -6.78 2.18
CA GLY A 161 -8.34 -5.89 2.20
C GLY A 161 -8.27 -5.01 0.96
N ASP A 162 -7.28 -4.14 0.93
CA ASP A 162 -7.01 -3.31 -0.25
C ASP A 162 -6.07 -4.07 -1.18
N LEU A 163 -6.56 -4.38 -2.38
CA LEU A 163 -5.84 -5.11 -3.43
C LEU A 163 -5.06 -4.13 -4.31
N VAL A 164 -3.98 -4.60 -4.91
CA VAL A 164 -3.13 -3.83 -5.83
C VAL A 164 -3.23 -4.42 -7.24
N LEU A 165 -3.60 -3.58 -8.20
CA LEU A 165 -3.56 -3.85 -9.62
C LEU A 165 -2.39 -3.07 -10.23
N ASP A 166 -1.36 -3.80 -10.67
CA ASP A 166 -0.07 -3.26 -11.06
C ASP A 166 0.26 -3.63 -12.52
N ASN A 167 0.97 -2.75 -13.24
CA ASN A 167 1.48 -3.09 -14.56
C ASN A 167 2.78 -3.91 -14.50
N ALA A 168 3.51 -3.87 -13.39
CA ALA A 168 4.70 -4.70 -13.19
C ALA A 168 4.39 -6.20 -13.01
N SER A 169 3.12 -6.56 -12.69
CA SER A 169 2.68 -7.93 -12.48
C SER A 169 1.22 -8.13 -12.84
N ASN A 170 0.89 -9.32 -13.37
CA ASN A 170 -0.51 -9.74 -13.50
C ASN A 170 -1.10 -10.29 -12.20
N GLU A 171 -0.27 -10.57 -11.20
CA GLU A 171 -0.73 -11.00 -9.89
C GLU A 171 -1.35 -9.83 -9.13
N ILE A 172 -2.55 -10.07 -8.60
CA ILE A 172 -3.24 -9.14 -7.71
C ILE A 172 -2.97 -9.61 -6.28
N VAL A 173 -2.35 -8.75 -5.49
CA VAL A 173 -2.00 -9.03 -4.09
C VAL A 173 -2.58 -7.96 -3.16
N VAL A 174 -2.65 -8.24 -1.87
CA VAL A 174 -2.98 -7.22 -0.87
C VAL A 174 -1.81 -6.24 -0.73
N TRP A 175 -2.13 -4.98 -0.41
CA TRP A 175 -1.16 -3.88 -0.37
C TRP A 175 0.08 -4.18 0.49
N ASN A 176 -0.10 -4.86 1.63
CA ASN A 176 0.97 -5.19 2.57
C ASN A 176 1.77 -6.45 2.20
N ALA A 177 1.40 -7.14 1.11
CA ALA A 177 2.17 -8.22 0.51
C ALA A 177 3.11 -7.74 -0.61
N THR A 178 3.06 -6.45 -0.95
CA THR A 178 4.02 -5.83 -1.86
C THR A 178 5.32 -5.48 -1.13
N ASP A 179 6.43 -5.41 -1.86
CA ASP A 179 7.72 -4.90 -1.37
C ASP A 179 7.85 -3.37 -1.58
N TYR A 180 6.73 -2.67 -1.73
CA TYR A 180 6.67 -1.23 -1.96
C TYR A 180 6.76 -0.42 -0.65
N THR A 181 7.44 0.72 -0.74
CA THR A 181 7.29 1.79 0.23
C THR A 181 6.11 2.65 -0.22
N TRP A 182 5.02 2.61 0.51
CA TRP A 182 3.81 3.37 0.23
C TRP A 182 4.00 4.83 0.59
N ILE A 183 3.71 5.75 -0.32
CA ILE A 183 3.94 7.18 -0.16
C ILE A 183 2.64 7.91 0.09
N MET A 184 1.67 7.79 -0.83
CA MET A 184 0.37 8.42 -0.74
C MET A 184 -0.69 7.64 -1.51
N VAL A 185 -1.94 7.89 -1.17
CA VAL A 185 -3.10 7.30 -1.83
C VAL A 185 -4.23 8.31 -1.90
N GLN A 186 -5.06 8.25 -2.94
CA GLN A 186 -6.24 9.08 -3.06
C GLN A 186 -7.20 8.87 -1.88
N ASP A 187 -7.83 9.94 -1.41
CA ASP A 187 -8.93 9.87 -0.45
C ASP A 187 -10.15 9.13 -1.04
N LYS A 188 -10.90 8.45 -0.18
CA LYS A 188 -12.04 7.62 -0.59
C LYS A 188 -13.26 8.41 -1.05
N ALA A 189 -13.40 9.65 -0.57
CA ALA A 189 -14.56 10.49 -0.83
C ALA A 189 -14.27 11.55 -1.90
N ASN A 190 -13.02 11.96 -2.03
CA ASN A 190 -12.60 13.01 -2.93
C ASN A 190 -11.32 12.63 -3.68
N PRO A 191 -11.38 12.27 -4.97
CA PRO A 191 -10.22 11.86 -5.74
C PRO A 191 -9.16 12.97 -5.92
N LEU A 192 -9.51 14.23 -5.66
CA LEU A 192 -8.58 15.36 -5.72
C LEU A 192 -7.77 15.55 -4.42
N VAL A 193 -8.11 14.82 -3.36
CA VAL A 193 -7.38 14.81 -2.08
C VAL A 193 -6.53 13.55 -2.01
N TRP A 194 -5.33 13.70 -1.50
CA TRP A 194 -4.40 12.58 -1.32
C TRP A 194 -3.94 12.53 0.13
N ASP A 195 -3.95 11.32 0.69
CA ASP A 195 -3.49 11.04 2.05
C ASP A 195 -2.06 10.52 2.02
N SER A 196 -1.21 11.09 2.88
CA SER A 196 0.14 10.60 3.09
C SER A 196 0.12 9.28 3.85
N LEU A 197 0.79 8.27 3.33
CA LEU A 197 0.98 6.96 3.98
C LEU A 197 2.34 6.85 4.68
N ARG A 198 3.12 7.93 4.67
CA ARG A 198 4.44 7.99 5.31
C ARG A 198 4.29 8.50 6.73
N PRO A 199 5.00 7.88 7.71
CA PRO A 199 5.05 8.45 9.04
C PRO A 199 5.71 9.85 8.96
N ALA A 200 5.18 10.83 9.68
CA ALA A 200 5.68 12.22 9.73
C ALA A 200 7.19 12.31 10.07
N SER A 201 7.77 11.26 10.67
CA SER A 201 9.19 11.15 11.02
C SER A 201 10.07 10.51 9.93
N ALA A 202 9.51 10.03 8.84
CA ALA A 202 10.31 9.40 7.78
C ALA A 202 10.97 10.45 6.89
N HIS A 203 12.18 10.87 7.27
CA HIS A 203 13.05 11.64 6.37
C HIS A 203 13.64 10.72 5.30
N TRP A 204 13.58 11.12 4.03
CA TRP A 204 14.22 10.43 2.91
C TRP A 204 15.73 10.20 3.08
N GLY A 205 16.37 10.85 4.07
CA GLY A 205 17.79 10.78 4.33
C GLY A 205 18.31 9.48 4.95
N SER A 206 17.46 8.56 5.39
CA SER A 206 17.88 7.33 6.07
C SER A 206 17.92 6.07 5.20
N MET A 207 17.46 6.12 3.96
CA MET A 207 17.63 5.04 3.00
C MET A 207 18.90 5.30 2.17
N GLY A 208 19.94 4.49 2.42
CA GLY A 208 21.31 4.60 1.95
C GLY A 208 21.53 5.19 0.56
N GLY A 209 22.37 6.19 0.55
CA GLY A 209 22.99 6.95 -0.50
C GLY A 209 22.83 6.49 -1.94
N ARG A 210 22.00 7.21 -2.65
CA ARG A 210 22.09 7.79 -3.99
C ARG A 210 20.67 8.18 -4.42
N ALA A 211 20.58 9.40 -4.87
CA ALA A 211 19.37 10.15 -5.26
C ALA A 211 18.60 10.74 -4.07
N ARG A 212 19.06 11.90 -3.62
CA ARG A 212 18.17 12.88 -3.01
C ARG A 212 17.29 13.45 -4.14
N VAL A 213 16.27 12.74 -4.51
CA VAL A 213 15.16 13.35 -5.19
C VAL A 213 14.15 13.67 -4.10
N SER A 214 14.05 14.95 -3.76
CA SER A 214 12.96 15.44 -2.92
C SER A 214 11.69 15.16 -3.72
N VAL A 215 10.74 14.40 -3.17
CA VAL A 215 9.43 14.22 -3.78
C VAL A 215 8.77 15.59 -4.03
N THR A 216 9.05 16.56 -3.16
CA THR A 216 8.65 17.96 -3.33
C THR A 216 9.18 18.56 -4.63
N ASN A 217 10.41 18.22 -5.05
CA ASN A 217 11.00 18.76 -6.29
C ASN A 217 10.46 18.05 -7.55
N LEU A 218 10.09 16.76 -7.45
CA LEU A 218 9.46 16.02 -8.56
C LEU A 218 8.00 16.44 -8.76
N LEU A 219 7.34 16.92 -7.70
CA LEU A 219 5.95 17.34 -7.73
C LEU A 219 5.78 18.86 -7.93
N THR A 220 6.83 19.68 -7.82
CA THR A 220 6.74 21.14 -7.81
C THR A 220 7.62 21.86 -8.81
N ASP A 221 8.36 21.16 -9.69
CA ASP A 221 9.14 21.82 -10.75
C ASP A 221 8.47 21.64 -12.13
N PRO A 222 7.55 22.56 -12.52
CA PRO A 222 6.93 22.51 -13.83
C PRO A 222 7.85 23.02 -14.95
N ASP A 223 9.06 23.54 -14.64
CA ASP A 223 9.90 24.26 -15.60
C ASP A 223 11.33 23.72 -15.75
N GLY A 224 11.66 22.54 -15.26
CA GLY A 224 12.90 21.83 -15.58
C GLY A 224 14.16 22.73 -15.69
N LYS A 225 14.46 23.61 -14.72
CA LYS A 225 15.67 24.44 -14.69
C LYS A 225 16.58 24.05 -13.54
#